data_5ed2618376df3f265870191207caff0c
#
_entry.id   5ed2618376df3f265870191207caff0c
#
_cell.length_a   1.000
_cell.length_b   1.000
_cell.length_c   1.000
_cell.angle_alpha   90.00
_cell.angle_beta   90.00
_cell.angle_gamma   90.00
#
_symmetry.space_group_name_H-M   'P 1'
#
loop_
_entity.id
_entity.type
_entity.pdbx_description
1 polymer ?
#
loop_
_entity_poly.entity_id
_entity_poly.type
_entity_poly.pdbx_seq_one_letter_code
_entity_poly.pdbx_strand_id
1 'polypeptide(L)'
;MVRDFYSYKNFCGLRPLKFIELNKEVFDMFDDARLEKLENLYDKYDSATTKSEKRRVLNEILEIKPTDIDSMHRLVDLLPEKQQLDALLKLKEDAWQIIKDNFNDIEDLYYDHDTRPYMFILMDLLERYERNKKVEEAYQIIKEMMELNQGDNLGERFHLVAYYIGQNKINELRDFVKNCPENSSVALRFAILYLNNLAKKEKKFKSLYDEFPYLYALIGKELYFKKYQFQKIKGLINYYRPHGFFECFLFYEMLITYCNTLTMSLLQHKCAYYKDMPIISITESLPRNTKSYLFALVDTYDESYKTFLKKLKDFKIEEKEFLKDYEKLEKMQILEKREDKICFSEASYALLIYYVQKEEQTLDYIKEVIGI
;
A
#
# COMPACT_ATOMS: atom_id res chain seq x y z
N MET A 1 3.94 11.31 3.94
CA MET A 1 4.39 9.90 4.20
C MET A 1 3.49 8.86 3.53
N VAL A 2 2.19 9.14 3.31
CA VAL A 2 1.26 8.29 2.52
C VAL A 2 1.50 8.41 1.01
N ARG A 3 2.01 9.54 0.53
CA ARG A 3 2.23 9.84 -0.90
C ARG A 3 3.16 8.86 -1.63
N ASP A 4 4.15 8.27 -0.93
CA ASP A 4 5.06 7.28 -1.55
C ASP A 4 4.44 5.89 -1.70
N PHE A 5 3.26 5.65 -1.11
CA PHE A 5 2.59 4.35 -1.18
C PHE A 5 2.08 4.03 -2.58
N TYR A 6 1.77 5.06 -3.36
CA TYR A 6 1.04 4.93 -4.61
C TYR A 6 1.89 5.21 -5.86
N SER A 7 3.22 5.25 -5.75
CA SER A 7 4.08 5.26 -6.93
C SER A 7 4.10 3.87 -7.61
N TYR A 8 2.91 3.40 -8.00
CA TYR A 8 2.71 2.17 -8.78
C TYR A 8 3.12 2.38 -10.25
N LYS A 9 4.37 2.71 -10.51
CA LYS A 9 4.83 2.86 -11.90
C LYS A 9 4.82 1.57 -12.73
N ASN A 10 4.47 0.40 -12.16
CA ASN A 10 4.60 -0.89 -12.85
C ASN A 10 3.42 -1.85 -12.72
N PHE A 11 2.22 -1.40 -12.28
CA PHE A 11 1.18 -2.38 -11.95
C PHE A 11 0.20 -2.73 -13.05
N CYS A 12 0.12 -2.00 -14.14
CA CYS A 12 -0.71 -2.40 -15.27
C CYS A 12 0.04 -2.18 -16.58
N GLY A 13 0.20 -3.23 -17.36
CA GLY A 13 0.63 -3.21 -18.76
C GLY A 13 -0.41 -2.52 -19.67
N LEU A 14 -0.93 -1.38 -19.24
CA LEU A 14 -1.84 -0.56 -20.01
C LEU A 14 -1.05 0.23 -21.05
N ARG A 15 -1.50 0.14 -22.29
CA ARG A 15 -0.98 0.91 -23.43
C ARG A 15 -0.95 2.39 -23.05
N PRO A 16 0.06 3.16 -23.51
CA PRO A 16 0.07 4.59 -23.32
C PRO A 16 -1.21 5.18 -23.91
N LEU A 17 -2.07 5.69 -23.06
CA LEU A 17 -3.22 6.49 -23.46
C LEU A 17 -2.68 7.69 -24.24
N LYS A 18 -3.36 8.06 -25.32
CA LYS A 18 -3.06 9.26 -26.09
C LYS A 18 -2.93 10.44 -25.12
N PHE A 19 -1.80 11.14 -25.20
CA PHE A 19 -1.64 12.42 -24.54
C PHE A 19 -2.85 13.29 -24.90
N ILE A 20 -3.61 13.72 -23.91
CA ILE A 20 -4.64 14.72 -24.06
C ILE A 20 -3.92 15.96 -24.57
N GLU A 21 -4.32 16.49 -25.72
CA GLU A 21 -3.82 17.77 -26.21
C GLU A 21 -4.30 18.83 -25.21
N LEU A 22 -3.42 19.18 -24.26
CA LEU A 22 -3.60 20.35 -23.40
C LEU A 22 -3.87 21.57 -24.27
N ASN A 23 -4.89 22.32 -23.91
CA ASN A 23 -5.23 23.56 -24.59
C ASN A 23 -3.99 24.44 -24.66
N LYS A 24 -3.49 24.67 -25.86
CA LYS A 24 -2.25 25.40 -26.14
C LYS A 24 -2.24 26.80 -25.50
N GLU A 25 -3.42 27.40 -25.30
CA GLU A 25 -3.60 28.72 -24.68
C GLU A 25 -3.22 28.77 -23.19
N VAL A 26 -3.27 27.67 -22.47
CA VAL A 26 -2.82 27.62 -21.05
C VAL A 26 -1.31 27.44 -20.95
N PHE A 27 -0.69 26.78 -21.92
CA PHE A 27 0.77 26.58 -21.98
C PHE A 27 1.51 27.87 -22.43
N ASP A 28 0.94 28.62 -23.34
CA ASP A 28 1.54 29.89 -23.82
C ASP A 28 1.51 31.04 -22.79
N MET A 29 0.87 30.82 -21.62
CA MET A 29 0.81 31.82 -20.54
C MET A 29 2.05 31.86 -19.63
N PHE A 30 2.92 30.89 -19.69
CA PHE A 30 4.12 30.89 -18.85
C PHE A 30 5.37 31.18 -19.70
N ASP A 31 5.91 32.35 -19.52
CA ASP A 31 7.28 32.69 -19.91
C ASP A 31 8.26 31.68 -19.27
N ASP A 32 9.25 31.20 -20.04
CA ASP A 32 10.27 30.25 -19.57
C ASP A 32 10.88 30.66 -18.22
N ALA A 33 11.05 31.96 -17.99
CA ALA A 33 11.53 32.50 -16.71
C ALA A 33 10.57 32.26 -15.53
N ARG A 34 9.28 32.16 -15.76
CA ARG A 34 8.30 31.81 -14.72
C ARG A 34 8.33 30.33 -14.38
N LEU A 35 8.49 29.47 -15.37
CA LEU A 35 8.66 28.02 -15.17
C LEU A 35 9.93 27.73 -14.38
N GLU A 36 11.06 28.29 -14.78
CA GLU A 36 12.34 28.15 -14.05
C GLU A 36 12.21 28.65 -12.60
N LYS A 37 11.50 29.74 -12.38
CA LYS A 37 11.28 30.26 -11.03
C LYS A 37 10.41 29.30 -10.19
N LEU A 38 9.38 28.67 -10.77
CA LEU A 38 8.55 27.69 -10.09
C LEU A 38 9.37 26.43 -9.72
N GLU A 39 10.16 25.88 -10.63
CA GLU A 39 11.04 24.72 -10.37
C GLU A 39 12.00 25.01 -9.22
N ASN A 40 12.67 26.16 -9.26
CA ASN A 40 13.55 26.60 -8.17
C ASN A 40 12.83 26.72 -6.81
N LEU A 41 11.55 27.14 -6.80
CA LEU A 41 10.75 27.22 -5.58
C LEU A 41 10.36 25.82 -5.07
N TYR A 42 10.04 24.87 -5.94
CA TYR A 42 9.79 23.49 -5.52
C TYR A 42 11.04 22.85 -4.92
N ASP A 43 12.21 23.00 -5.54
CA ASP A 43 13.48 22.52 -5.00
C ASP A 43 13.76 23.13 -3.62
N LYS A 44 13.47 24.42 -3.47
CA LYS A 44 13.61 25.13 -2.19
C LYS A 44 12.62 24.62 -1.13
N TYR A 45 11.41 24.27 -1.52
CA TYR A 45 10.43 23.66 -0.62
C TYR A 45 10.92 22.29 -0.13
N ASP A 46 11.45 21.46 -1.03
CA ASP A 46 11.91 20.12 -0.69
C ASP A 46 13.15 20.16 0.22
N SER A 47 14.02 21.17 0.05
CA SER A 47 15.20 21.38 0.90
C SER A 47 14.86 22.08 2.24
N ALA A 48 13.68 22.72 2.37
CA ALA A 48 13.31 23.45 3.57
C ALA A 48 13.04 22.52 4.76
N THR A 49 13.65 22.83 5.89
CA THR A 49 13.56 22.00 7.11
C THR A 49 12.51 22.48 8.12
N THR A 50 12.08 23.75 8.05
CA THR A 50 11.12 24.33 8.98
C THR A 50 9.74 24.53 8.35
N LYS A 51 8.68 24.36 9.17
CA LYS A 51 7.30 24.65 8.71
C LYS A 51 7.10 26.10 8.26
N SER A 52 7.78 27.05 8.90
CA SER A 52 7.68 28.47 8.54
C SER A 52 8.27 28.73 7.17
N GLU A 53 9.43 28.17 6.86
CA GLU A 53 10.08 28.30 5.55
C GLU A 53 9.26 27.60 4.47
N LYS A 54 8.79 26.37 4.72
CA LYS A 54 7.90 25.65 3.79
C LYS A 54 6.66 26.48 3.44
N ARG A 55 6.01 27.06 4.47
CA ARG A 55 4.84 27.91 4.25
C ARG A 55 5.16 29.14 3.42
N ARG A 56 6.29 29.81 3.67
CA ARG A 56 6.71 30.98 2.90
C ARG A 56 6.90 30.61 1.42
N VAL A 57 7.61 29.52 1.14
CA VAL A 57 7.89 29.07 -0.24
C VAL A 57 6.60 28.68 -0.96
N LEU A 58 5.67 27.96 -0.31
CA LEU A 58 4.38 27.62 -0.91
C LEU A 58 3.53 28.86 -1.24
N ASN A 59 3.57 29.90 -0.40
CA ASN A 59 2.90 31.17 -0.71
C ASN A 59 3.57 31.87 -1.92
N GLU A 60 4.91 31.88 -2.02
CA GLU A 60 5.63 32.40 -3.17
C GLU A 60 5.24 31.65 -4.48
N ILE A 61 5.02 30.32 -4.42
CA ILE A 61 4.51 29.53 -5.55
C ILE A 61 3.10 29.98 -5.93
N LEU A 62 2.20 30.13 -4.94
CA LEU A 62 0.84 30.55 -5.19
C LEU A 62 0.70 32.01 -5.68
N GLU A 63 1.67 32.89 -5.39
CA GLU A 63 1.74 34.22 -6.02
C GLU A 63 2.03 34.13 -7.53
N ILE A 64 2.77 33.11 -7.98
CA ILE A 64 3.09 32.89 -9.39
C ILE A 64 1.98 32.07 -10.07
N LYS A 65 1.51 30.99 -9.42
CA LYS A 65 0.48 30.07 -9.93
C LYS A 65 -0.64 29.94 -8.89
N PRO A 66 -1.61 30.88 -8.85
CA PRO A 66 -2.70 30.85 -7.86
C PRO A 66 -3.58 29.61 -7.91
N THR A 67 -3.55 28.86 -9.01
CA THR A 67 -4.32 27.62 -9.25
C THR A 67 -3.53 26.35 -8.92
N ASP A 68 -2.38 26.46 -8.24
CA ASP A 68 -1.54 25.32 -7.92
C ASP A 68 -2.11 24.50 -6.75
N ILE A 69 -2.92 23.50 -7.07
CA ILE A 69 -3.63 22.64 -6.11
C ILE A 69 -2.65 21.91 -5.20
N ASP A 70 -1.47 21.49 -5.70
CA ASP A 70 -0.47 20.79 -4.87
C ASP A 70 0.07 21.69 -3.76
N SER A 71 0.40 22.94 -4.07
CA SER A 71 0.85 23.91 -3.07
C SER A 71 -0.23 24.23 -2.04
N MET A 72 -1.50 24.35 -2.46
CA MET A 72 -2.63 24.54 -1.54
C MET A 72 -2.77 23.34 -0.61
N HIS A 73 -2.67 22.13 -1.12
CA HIS A 73 -2.77 20.89 -0.34
C HIS A 73 -1.61 20.78 0.67
N ARG A 74 -0.38 21.06 0.25
CA ARG A 74 0.80 21.08 1.14
C ARG A 74 0.68 22.14 2.26
N LEU A 75 0.02 23.27 2.02
CA LEU A 75 -0.26 24.26 3.06
C LEU A 75 -1.19 23.70 4.15
N VAL A 76 -2.18 22.89 3.78
CA VAL A 76 -3.06 22.22 4.75
C VAL A 76 -2.27 21.25 5.62
N ASP A 77 -1.30 20.52 5.07
CA ASP A 77 -0.43 19.61 5.85
C ASP A 77 0.41 20.34 6.92
N LEU A 78 0.66 21.63 6.73
CA LEU A 78 1.39 22.45 7.71
C LEU A 78 0.51 22.98 8.84
N LEU A 79 -0.81 22.83 8.76
CA LEU A 79 -1.76 23.23 9.81
C LEU A 79 -1.70 22.26 11.01
N PRO A 80 -2.15 22.70 12.18
CA PRO A 80 -2.42 21.80 13.30
C PRO A 80 -3.45 20.74 12.92
N GLU A 81 -3.27 19.50 13.35
CA GLU A 81 -4.12 18.35 12.97
C GLU A 81 -5.62 18.62 13.15
N LYS A 82 -5.99 19.32 14.21
CA LYS A 82 -7.40 19.68 14.49
C LYS A 82 -8.05 20.58 13.42
N GLN A 83 -7.25 21.33 12.67
CA GLN A 83 -7.73 22.25 11.61
C GLN A 83 -7.69 21.64 10.23
N GLN A 84 -6.97 20.53 10.07
CA GLN A 84 -6.70 19.95 8.74
C GLN A 84 -7.95 19.38 8.08
N LEU A 85 -8.89 18.78 8.83
CA LEU A 85 -10.11 18.22 8.23
C LEU A 85 -10.99 19.30 7.62
N ASP A 86 -11.26 20.39 8.35
CA ASP A 86 -12.08 21.49 7.84
C ASP A 86 -11.40 22.21 6.67
N ALA A 87 -10.07 22.35 6.75
CA ALA A 87 -9.30 22.93 5.66
C ALA A 87 -9.28 22.06 4.40
N LEU A 88 -9.19 20.71 4.55
CA LEU A 88 -9.28 19.78 3.42
C LEU A 88 -10.66 19.80 2.76
N LEU A 89 -11.74 19.86 3.55
CA LEU A 89 -13.09 19.95 3.02
C LEU A 89 -13.28 21.21 2.17
N LYS A 90 -12.82 22.35 2.70
CA LYS A 90 -12.85 23.60 1.94
C LYS A 90 -11.96 23.51 0.70
N LEU A 91 -10.74 23.02 0.84
CA LEU A 91 -9.82 22.88 -0.29
C LEU A 91 -10.37 21.95 -1.38
N LYS A 92 -11.08 20.88 -1.00
CA LYS A 92 -11.77 20.01 -1.97
C LYS A 92 -12.72 20.80 -2.86
N GLU A 93 -13.53 21.67 -2.27
CA GLU A 93 -14.48 22.51 -3.02
C GLU A 93 -13.75 23.53 -3.92
N ASP A 94 -12.77 24.25 -3.35
CA ASP A 94 -11.99 25.25 -4.07
C ASP A 94 -11.20 24.62 -5.25
N ALA A 95 -10.52 23.47 -4.99
CA ALA A 95 -9.76 22.76 -6.01
C ALA A 95 -10.65 22.17 -7.12
N TRP A 96 -11.83 21.65 -6.75
CA TRP A 96 -12.80 21.19 -7.75
C TRP A 96 -13.30 22.32 -8.66
N GLN A 97 -13.48 23.52 -8.10
CA GLN A 97 -13.84 24.70 -8.89
C GLN A 97 -12.70 25.10 -9.83
N ILE A 98 -11.45 25.12 -9.34
CA ILE A 98 -10.27 25.38 -10.19
C ILE A 98 -10.21 24.38 -11.36
N ILE A 99 -10.45 23.10 -11.10
CA ILE A 99 -10.43 22.08 -12.15
C ILE A 99 -11.51 22.36 -13.20
N LYS A 100 -12.75 22.63 -12.79
CA LYS A 100 -13.85 22.92 -13.72
C LYS A 100 -13.61 24.17 -14.56
N ASP A 101 -12.95 25.16 -14.00
CA ASP A 101 -12.73 26.43 -14.70
C ASP A 101 -11.56 26.38 -15.69
N ASN A 102 -10.61 25.43 -15.50
CA ASN A 102 -9.37 25.39 -16.27
C ASN A 102 -9.21 24.14 -17.16
N PHE A 103 -10.02 23.08 -16.95
CA PHE A 103 -9.90 21.84 -17.69
C PHE A 103 -11.24 21.45 -18.35
N ASN A 104 -11.21 21.19 -19.65
CA ASN A 104 -12.43 20.92 -20.44
C ASN A 104 -12.82 19.44 -20.46
N ASP A 105 -11.90 18.54 -20.17
CA ASP A 105 -12.10 17.08 -20.17
C ASP A 105 -11.57 16.47 -18.87
N ILE A 106 -12.49 15.89 -18.08
CA ILE A 106 -12.22 15.46 -16.71
C ILE A 106 -12.49 13.95 -16.58
N GLU A 107 -12.06 13.15 -17.57
CA GLU A 107 -12.32 11.71 -17.53
C GLU A 107 -11.43 10.95 -16.54
N ASP A 108 -10.17 11.39 -16.36
CA ASP A 108 -9.24 10.75 -15.41
C ASP A 108 -8.24 11.77 -14.83
N LEU A 109 -8.52 12.22 -13.62
CA LEU A 109 -7.71 13.25 -12.95
C LEU A 109 -6.33 12.75 -12.50
N TYR A 110 -6.12 11.44 -12.42
CA TYR A 110 -4.86 10.92 -11.90
C TYR A 110 -3.70 11.08 -12.88
N TYR A 111 -3.95 11.01 -14.18
CA TYR A 111 -2.88 11.05 -15.18
C TYR A 111 -2.37 12.45 -15.48
N ASP A 112 -3.18 13.47 -15.24
CA ASP A 112 -2.76 14.85 -15.42
C ASP A 112 -2.02 15.37 -14.17
N HIS A 113 -0.90 16.07 -14.38
CA HIS A 113 -0.04 16.54 -13.30
C HIS A 113 -0.72 17.63 -12.45
N ASP A 114 -1.50 18.51 -13.08
CA ASP A 114 -2.14 19.64 -12.41
C ASP A 114 -3.42 19.25 -11.67
N THR A 115 -4.12 18.20 -12.13
CA THR A 115 -5.36 17.72 -11.50
C THR A 115 -5.11 16.58 -10.50
N ARG A 116 -4.03 15.79 -10.64
CA ARG A 116 -3.68 14.71 -9.73
C ARG A 116 -3.67 15.09 -8.24
N PRO A 117 -3.22 16.31 -7.84
CA PRO A 117 -3.27 16.71 -6.44
C PRO A 117 -4.67 16.69 -5.84
N TYR A 118 -5.73 16.85 -6.64
CA TYR A 118 -7.11 16.67 -6.16
C TYR A 118 -7.37 15.26 -5.67
N MET A 119 -6.85 14.25 -6.37
CA MET A 119 -6.96 12.85 -5.94
C MET A 119 -6.25 12.62 -4.60
N PHE A 120 -5.13 13.31 -4.34
CA PHE A 120 -4.46 13.24 -3.04
C PHE A 120 -5.24 13.94 -1.92
N ILE A 121 -5.98 15.01 -2.22
CA ILE A 121 -6.92 15.63 -1.27
C ILE A 121 -8.01 14.62 -0.88
N LEU A 122 -8.59 13.92 -1.87
CA LEU A 122 -9.60 12.88 -1.62
C LEU A 122 -9.02 11.72 -0.79
N MET A 123 -7.78 11.28 -1.06
CA MET A 123 -7.11 10.26 -0.27
C MET A 123 -6.91 10.68 1.19
N ASP A 124 -6.49 11.91 1.43
CA ASP A 124 -6.31 12.42 2.80
C ASP A 124 -7.65 12.53 3.55
N LEU A 125 -8.73 12.92 2.86
CA LEU A 125 -10.08 12.90 3.42
C LEU A 125 -10.54 11.47 3.74
N LEU A 126 -10.34 10.53 2.82
CA LEU A 126 -10.64 9.12 3.00
C LEU A 126 -9.94 8.57 4.24
N GLU A 127 -8.62 8.76 4.35
CA GLU A 127 -7.84 8.28 5.49
C GLU A 127 -8.35 8.87 6.82
N ARG A 128 -8.73 10.14 6.84
CA ARG A 128 -9.30 10.77 8.05
C ARG A 128 -10.65 10.22 8.42
N TYR A 129 -11.54 10.01 7.46
CA TYR A 129 -12.84 9.40 7.70
C TYR A 129 -12.70 7.96 8.21
N GLU A 130 -11.79 7.18 7.63
CA GLU A 130 -11.48 5.82 8.09
C GLU A 130 -10.95 5.79 9.52
N ARG A 131 -9.98 6.67 9.86
CA ARG A 131 -9.44 6.79 11.22
C ARG A 131 -10.52 7.14 12.25
N ASN A 132 -11.47 7.98 11.87
CA ASN A 132 -12.57 8.41 12.71
C ASN A 132 -13.80 7.50 12.62
N LYS A 133 -13.70 6.39 11.89
CA LYS A 133 -14.79 5.42 11.66
C LYS A 133 -16.07 6.05 11.07
N LYS A 134 -15.91 7.08 10.29
CA LYS A 134 -16.96 7.72 9.51
C LYS A 134 -17.13 6.99 8.18
N VAL A 135 -17.73 5.80 8.28
CA VAL A 135 -17.72 4.80 7.20
C VAL A 135 -18.53 5.25 5.98
N GLU A 136 -19.65 5.96 6.20
CA GLU A 136 -20.48 6.45 5.10
C GLU A 136 -19.84 7.63 4.38
N GLU A 137 -19.20 8.55 5.11
CA GLU A 137 -18.44 9.65 4.52
C GLU A 137 -17.24 9.10 3.72
N ALA A 138 -16.53 8.11 4.26
CA ALA A 138 -15.47 7.40 3.55
C ALA A 138 -15.98 6.78 2.23
N TYR A 139 -17.15 6.14 2.26
CA TYR A 139 -17.75 5.54 1.07
C TYR A 139 -18.08 6.58 -0.02
N GLN A 140 -18.55 7.78 0.35
CA GLN A 140 -18.80 8.84 -0.64
C GLN A 140 -17.50 9.29 -1.31
N ILE A 141 -16.41 9.41 -0.54
CA ILE A 141 -15.10 9.72 -1.12
C ILE A 141 -14.61 8.61 -2.06
N ILE A 142 -14.73 7.33 -1.65
CA ILE A 142 -14.34 6.20 -2.51
C ILE A 142 -15.09 6.24 -3.85
N LYS A 143 -16.40 6.50 -3.82
CA LYS A 143 -17.20 6.61 -5.04
C LYS A 143 -16.72 7.74 -5.95
N GLU A 144 -16.51 8.93 -5.38
CA GLU A 144 -15.98 10.07 -6.12
C GLU A 144 -14.62 9.75 -6.75
N MET A 145 -13.72 9.12 -5.99
CA MET A 145 -12.42 8.70 -6.50
C MET A 145 -12.55 7.69 -7.65
N MET A 146 -13.42 6.69 -7.53
CA MET A 146 -13.67 5.70 -8.59
C MET A 146 -14.23 6.31 -9.88
N GLU A 147 -15.03 7.37 -9.77
CA GLU A 147 -15.56 8.12 -10.92
C GLU A 147 -14.47 8.93 -11.62
N LEU A 148 -13.51 9.46 -10.86
CA LEU A 148 -12.46 10.39 -11.34
C LEU A 148 -11.12 9.71 -11.65
N ASN A 149 -10.98 8.42 -11.36
CA ASN A 149 -9.76 7.62 -11.57
C ASN A 149 -10.12 6.23 -12.11
N GLN A 150 -10.47 6.16 -13.40
CA GLN A 150 -10.90 4.92 -14.04
C GLN A 150 -9.82 3.82 -14.03
N GLY A 151 -8.55 4.24 -13.98
CA GLY A 151 -7.41 3.34 -13.86
C GLY A 151 -7.22 2.71 -12.46
N ASP A 152 -7.97 3.16 -11.44
CA ASP A 152 -7.82 2.73 -10.04
C ASP A 152 -6.35 2.78 -9.55
N ASN A 153 -5.66 3.85 -9.93
CA ASN A 153 -4.22 4.00 -9.66
C ASN A 153 -3.90 4.19 -8.18
N LEU A 154 -4.90 4.50 -7.36
CA LEU A 154 -4.77 4.68 -5.91
C LEU A 154 -5.34 3.51 -5.10
N GLY A 155 -5.88 2.48 -5.76
CA GLY A 155 -6.37 1.26 -5.13
C GLY A 155 -7.75 1.41 -4.48
N GLU A 156 -8.61 2.25 -5.03
CA GLU A 156 -9.96 2.55 -4.52
C GLU A 156 -10.83 1.29 -4.41
N ARG A 157 -10.63 0.34 -5.34
CA ARG A 157 -11.36 -0.94 -5.31
C ARG A 157 -11.08 -1.79 -4.09
N PHE A 158 -9.91 -1.64 -3.44
CA PHE A 158 -9.60 -2.32 -2.18
C PHE A 158 -10.52 -1.82 -1.06
N HIS A 159 -10.67 -0.51 -0.95
CA HIS A 159 -11.57 0.14 0.02
C HIS A 159 -13.03 -0.23 -0.27
N LEU A 160 -13.44 -0.17 -1.55
CA LEU A 160 -14.82 -0.43 -1.96
C LEU A 160 -15.25 -1.88 -1.66
N VAL A 161 -14.41 -2.86 -2.02
CA VAL A 161 -14.67 -4.28 -1.72
C VAL A 161 -14.76 -4.51 -0.22
N ALA A 162 -13.81 -3.96 0.56
CA ALA A 162 -13.83 -4.09 2.01
C ALA A 162 -15.07 -3.44 2.64
N TYR A 163 -15.49 -2.27 2.14
CA TYR A 163 -16.71 -1.59 2.55
C TYR A 163 -17.96 -2.46 2.28
N TYR A 164 -18.13 -2.98 1.06
CA TYR A 164 -19.29 -3.80 0.72
C TYR A 164 -19.38 -5.06 1.60
N ILE A 165 -18.24 -5.71 1.87
CA ILE A 165 -18.18 -6.87 2.77
C ILE A 165 -18.52 -6.44 4.20
N GLY A 166 -17.91 -5.37 4.68
CA GLY A 166 -18.08 -4.87 6.04
C GLY A 166 -19.49 -4.44 6.36
N GLN A 167 -20.17 -3.82 5.39
CA GLN A 167 -21.56 -3.36 5.50
C GLN A 167 -22.58 -4.40 5.02
N ASN A 168 -22.14 -5.63 4.72
CA ASN A 168 -23.00 -6.72 4.22
C ASN A 168 -23.79 -6.35 2.95
N LYS A 169 -23.23 -5.48 2.10
CA LYS A 169 -23.82 -5.06 0.81
C LYS A 169 -23.51 -6.08 -0.28
N ILE A 170 -24.04 -7.28 -0.14
CA ILE A 170 -23.69 -8.45 -0.97
C ILE A 170 -24.14 -8.29 -2.43
N ASN A 171 -25.26 -7.61 -2.68
CA ASN A 171 -25.76 -7.39 -4.04
C ASN A 171 -24.88 -6.38 -4.77
N GLU A 172 -24.53 -5.27 -4.12
CA GLU A 172 -23.62 -4.26 -4.65
C GLU A 172 -22.22 -4.84 -4.92
N LEU A 173 -21.73 -5.69 -4.03
CA LEU A 173 -20.46 -6.42 -4.25
C LEU A 173 -20.54 -7.31 -5.49
N ARG A 174 -21.65 -8.02 -5.69
CA ARG A 174 -21.85 -8.90 -6.84
C ARG A 174 -21.92 -8.11 -8.14
N ASP A 175 -22.64 -7.00 -8.14
CA ASP A 175 -22.78 -6.13 -9.31
C ASP A 175 -21.43 -5.46 -9.63
N PHE A 176 -20.69 -5.02 -8.61
CA PHE A 176 -19.36 -4.46 -8.79
C PHE A 176 -18.39 -5.47 -9.44
N VAL A 177 -18.28 -6.68 -8.87
CA VAL A 177 -17.42 -7.75 -9.40
C VAL A 177 -17.79 -8.12 -10.84
N LYS A 178 -19.10 -8.16 -11.16
CA LYS A 178 -19.58 -8.49 -12.51
C LYS A 178 -19.18 -7.43 -13.56
N ASN A 179 -19.16 -6.17 -13.15
CA ASN A 179 -18.91 -5.04 -14.05
C ASN A 179 -17.43 -4.59 -14.06
N CYS A 180 -16.59 -5.14 -13.17
CA CYS A 180 -15.19 -4.81 -13.14
C CYS A 180 -14.42 -5.56 -14.23
N PRO A 181 -13.74 -4.87 -15.16
CA PRO A 181 -13.05 -5.52 -16.29
C PRO A 181 -11.79 -6.28 -15.84
N GLU A 182 -11.21 -5.95 -14.72
CA GLU A 182 -9.99 -6.53 -14.19
C GLU A 182 -10.23 -7.37 -12.94
N ASN A 183 -9.81 -8.66 -13.00
CA ASN A 183 -9.99 -9.62 -11.90
C ASN A 183 -8.67 -10.01 -11.20
N SER A 184 -7.58 -9.28 -11.46
CA SER A 184 -6.25 -9.71 -11.04
C SER A 184 -5.87 -9.28 -9.63
N SER A 185 -6.48 -8.21 -9.07
CA SER A 185 -6.13 -7.74 -7.73
C SER A 185 -6.63 -8.68 -6.63
N VAL A 186 -5.89 -8.74 -5.50
CA VAL A 186 -6.30 -9.51 -4.32
C VAL A 186 -7.71 -9.15 -3.86
N ALA A 187 -8.09 -7.87 -3.88
CA ALA A 187 -9.41 -7.43 -3.45
C ALA A 187 -10.54 -8.04 -4.30
N LEU A 188 -10.44 -7.95 -5.63
CA LEU A 188 -11.46 -8.49 -6.52
C LEU A 188 -11.51 -10.01 -6.50
N ARG A 189 -10.34 -10.67 -6.52
CA ARG A 189 -10.29 -12.13 -6.39
C ARG A 189 -10.87 -12.59 -5.06
N PHE A 190 -10.54 -11.90 -3.96
CA PHE A 190 -11.16 -12.18 -2.66
C PHE A 190 -12.67 -12.01 -2.70
N ALA A 191 -13.18 -10.93 -3.32
CA ALA A 191 -14.63 -10.71 -3.46
C ALA A 191 -15.31 -11.89 -4.19
N ILE A 192 -14.73 -12.38 -5.29
CA ILE A 192 -15.24 -13.55 -6.03
C ILE A 192 -15.24 -14.79 -5.13
N LEU A 193 -14.13 -15.08 -4.46
CA LEU A 193 -14.01 -16.22 -3.55
C LEU A 193 -14.99 -16.12 -2.39
N TYR A 194 -15.15 -14.94 -1.83
CA TYR A 194 -16.09 -14.67 -0.74
C TYR A 194 -17.54 -14.93 -1.16
N LEU A 195 -17.97 -14.41 -2.31
CA LEU A 195 -19.30 -14.64 -2.87
C LEU A 195 -19.55 -16.14 -3.14
N ASN A 196 -18.57 -16.84 -3.70
CA ASN A 196 -18.63 -18.28 -3.94
C ASN A 196 -18.71 -19.07 -2.63
N ASN A 197 -17.93 -18.70 -1.62
CA ASN A 197 -17.95 -19.34 -0.32
C ASN A 197 -19.34 -19.16 0.37
N LEU A 198 -19.94 -17.98 0.25
CA LEU A 198 -21.30 -17.73 0.75
C LEU A 198 -22.34 -18.59 0.02
N ALA A 199 -22.29 -18.63 -1.32
CA ALA A 199 -23.23 -19.39 -2.13
C ALA A 199 -23.17 -20.89 -1.83
N LYS A 200 -21.98 -21.45 -1.67
CA LYS A 200 -21.75 -22.86 -1.34
C LYS A 200 -21.92 -23.18 0.15
N LYS A 201 -22.08 -22.17 1.00
CA LYS A 201 -22.14 -22.29 2.47
C LYS A 201 -20.95 -23.07 3.06
N GLU A 202 -19.77 -22.88 2.50
CA GLU A 202 -18.56 -23.55 2.93
C GLU A 202 -18.19 -23.18 4.37
N LYS A 203 -17.91 -24.19 5.20
CA LYS A 203 -17.49 -23.97 6.60
C LYS A 203 -16.11 -23.35 6.68
N LYS A 204 -15.23 -23.69 5.72
CA LYS A 204 -13.85 -23.20 5.64
C LYS A 204 -13.58 -22.52 4.32
N PHE A 205 -12.68 -21.57 4.34
CA PHE A 205 -12.31 -20.76 3.18
C PHE A 205 -11.12 -21.41 2.44
N LYS A 206 -11.28 -22.67 1.97
CA LYS A 206 -10.20 -23.42 1.35
C LYS A 206 -9.65 -22.75 0.10
N SER A 207 -10.52 -22.20 -0.75
CA SER A 207 -10.09 -21.50 -1.97
C SER A 207 -9.25 -20.26 -1.70
N LEU A 208 -9.48 -19.58 -0.56
CA LEU A 208 -8.63 -18.48 -0.12
C LEU A 208 -7.25 -18.98 0.34
N TYR A 209 -7.21 -20.10 1.05
CA TYR A 209 -5.95 -20.75 1.43
C TYR A 209 -5.11 -21.11 0.22
N ASP A 210 -5.72 -21.70 -0.80
CA ASP A 210 -5.02 -22.18 -2.00
C ASP A 210 -4.52 -21.01 -2.86
N GLU A 211 -5.26 -19.90 -2.95
CA GLU A 211 -4.94 -18.78 -3.84
C GLU A 211 -4.15 -17.66 -3.14
N PHE A 212 -4.52 -17.33 -1.89
CA PHE A 212 -3.92 -16.23 -1.13
C PHE A 212 -3.52 -16.67 0.28
N PRO A 213 -2.49 -17.52 0.42
CA PRO A 213 -2.09 -18.06 1.71
C PRO A 213 -1.74 -16.97 2.75
N TYR A 214 -1.16 -15.86 2.31
CA TYR A 214 -0.84 -14.76 3.22
C TYR A 214 -2.08 -14.04 3.74
N LEU A 215 -3.08 -13.78 2.89
CA LEU A 215 -4.34 -13.19 3.32
C LEU A 215 -5.10 -14.13 4.26
N TYR A 216 -5.08 -15.43 3.96
CA TYR A 216 -5.65 -16.45 4.84
C TYR A 216 -5.00 -16.43 6.23
N ALA A 217 -3.65 -16.38 6.27
CA ALA A 217 -2.88 -16.33 7.51
C ALA A 217 -3.13 -15.04 8.32
N LEU A 218 -3.27 -13.89 7.64
CA LEU A 218 -3.59 -12.61 8.27
C LEU A 218 -4.99 -12.63 8.87
N ILE A 219 -6.01 -13.05 8.12
CA ILE A 219 -7.39 -13.15 8.60
C ILE A 219 -7.47 -14.16 9.74
N GLY A 220 -6.84 -15.33 9.61
CA GLY A 220 -6.79 -16.39 10.61
C GLY A 220 -5.94 -16.09 11.84
N LYS A 221 -5.26 -14.93 11.88
CA LYS A 221 -4.34 -14.50 12.94
C LYS A 221 -3.11 -15.39 13.12
N GLU A 222 -2.71 -16.14 12.10
CA GLU A 222 -1.41 -16.81 12.08
C GLU A 222 -0.27 -15.79 11.94
N LEU A 223 -0.49 -14.76 11.12
CA LEU A 223 0.34 -13.57 11.05
C LEU A 223 -0.38 -12.40 11.71
N TYR A 224 0.35 -11.68 12.55
CA TYR A 224 -0.21 -10.54 13.28
C TYR A 224 0.83 -9.44 13.43
N PHE A 225 0.48 -8.24 12.95
CA PHE A 225 1.22 -7.01 13.25
C PHE A 225 0.35 -5.77 13.01
N LYS A 226 0.79 -4.63 13.52
CA LYS A 226 0.03 -3.39 13.50
C LYS A 226 0.35 -2.56 12.25
N LYS A 227 -0.60 -1.76 11.76
CA LYS A 227 -0.44 -0.90 10.58
C LYS A 227 0.82 -0.03 10.60
N TYR A 228 1.14 0.61 11.74
CA TYR A 228 2.33 1.46 11.83
C TYR A 228 3.65 0.70 11.65
N GLN A 229 3.65 -0.59 11.93
CA GLN A 229 4.81 -1.47 11.77
C GLN A 229 5.09 -1.76 10.29
N PHE A 230 4.03 -1.82 9.48
CA PHE A 230 4.15 -1.97 8.04
C PHE A 230 4.90 -0.81 7.38
N GLN A 231 4.70 0.42 7.85
CA GLN A 231 5.38 1.60 7.30
C GLN A 231 6.90 1.56 7.50
N LYS A 232 7.38 0.92 8.59
CA LYS A 232 8.81 0.69 8.80
C LYS A 232 9.37 -0.35 7.84
N ILE A 233 8.63 -1.42 7.60
CA ILE A 233 9.04 -2.52 6.71
C ILE A 233 9.03 -2.08 5.25
N LYS A 234 8.12 -1.20 4.85
CA LYS A 234 7.96 -0.73 3.48
C LYS A 234 9.26 -0.21 2.87
N GLY A 235 10.05 0.58 3.63
CA GLY A 235 11.33 1.11 3.18
C GLY A 235 12.41 0.05 2.89
N LEU A 236 12.19 -1.18 3.33
CA LEU A 236 13.10 -2.31 3.17
C LEU A 236 12.84 -3.11 1.88
N ILE A 237 11.79 -2.80 1.13
CA ILE A 237 11.35 -3.57 -0.04
C ILE A 237 11.20 -2.66 -1.25
N ASN A 238 11.89 -3.03 -2.31
CA ASN A 238 11.98 -2.22 -3.51
C ASN A 238 10.81 -2.42 -4.50
N TYR A 239 10.00 -3.47 -4.34
CA TYR A 239 8.84 -3.71 -5.21
C TYR A 239 7.84 -4.68 -4.58
N TYR A 240 6.58 -4.56 -5.01
CA TYR A 240 5.50 -5.48 -4.68
C TYR A 240 5.40 -6.60 -5.71
N ARG A 241 5.01 -7.77 -5.25
CA ARG A 241 4.58 -8.86 -6.13
C ARG A 241 3.05 -8.90 -6.13
N PRO A 242 2.42 -9.00 -7.31
CA PRO A 242 0.99 -9.29 -7.38
C PRO A 242 0.68 -10.54 -6.56
N HIS A 243 -0.39 -10.47 -5.76
CA HIS A 243 -0.81 -11.53 -4.85
C HIS A 243 0.20 -11.87 -3.74
N GLY A 244 1.24 -11.04 -3.58
CA GLY A 244 2.25 -11.19 -2.54
C GLY A 244 1.74 -10.78 -1.16
N PHE A 245 2.63 -10.90 -0.18
CA PHE A 245 2.32 -10.60 1.22
C PHE A 245 1.83 -9.15 1.42
N PHE A 246 2.45 -8.17 0.77
CA PHE A 246 2.10 -6.78 0.97
C PHE A 246 0.76 -6.39 0.37
N GLU A 247 0.43 -6.88 -0.81
CA GLU A 247 -0.90 -6.65 -1.38
C GLU A 247 -1.98 -7.28 -0.50
N CYS A 248 -1.74 -8.51 -0.02
CA CYS A 248 -2.61 -9.19 0.94
C CYS A 248 -2.76 -8.41 2.24
N PHE A 249 -1.65 -7.83 2.74
CA PHE A 249 -1.67 -7.05 3.97
C PHE A 249 -2.45 -5.74 3.80
N LEU A 250 -2.24 -5.00 2.71
CA LEU A 250 -2.99 -3.78 2.43
C LEU A 250 -4.50 -4.05 2.40
N PHE A 251 -4.90 -5.11 1.71
CA PHE A 251 -6.31 -5.47 1.66
C PHE A 251 -6.85 -5.92 3.02
N TYR A 252 -6.06 -6.65 3.81
CA TYR A 252 -6.42 -7.01 5.18
C TYR A 252 -6.66 -5.80 6.07
N GLU A 253 -5.84 -4.75 5.94
CA GLU A 253 -6.03 -3.48 6.65
C GLU A 253 -7.37 -2.82 6.29
N MET A 254 -7.76 -2.86 5.00
CA MET A 254 -9.07 -2.37 4.58
C MET A 254 -10.20 -3.20 5.18
N LEU A 255 -10.08 -4.53 5.20
CA LEU A 255 -11.07 -5.40 5.85
C LEU A 255 -11.23 -5.06 7.34
N ILE A 256 -10.14 -4.83 8.08
CA ILE A 256 -10.21 -4.41 9.50
C ILE A 256 -10.90 -3.05 9.65
N THR A 257 -10.65 -2.15 8.71
CA THR A 257 -11.20 -0.79 8.74
C THR A 257 -12.72 -0.79 8.58
N TYR A 258 -13.25 -1.57 7.64
CA TYR A 258 -14.65 -1.52 7.24
C TYR A 258 -15.52 -2.63 7.84
N CYS A 259 -14.94 -3.78 8.18
CA CYS A 259 -15.70 -4.88 8.77
C CYS A 259 -15.96 -4.65 10.25
N ASN A 260 -17.22 -4.86 10.65
CA ASN A 260 -17.57 -4.91 12.07
C ASN A 260 -17.00 -6.19 12.74
N THR A 261 -17.03 -6.21 14.07
CA THR A 261 -16.50 -7.32 14.87
C THR A 261 -17.10 -8.67 14.51
N LEU A 262 -18.41 -8.71 14.19
CA LEU A 262 -19.08 -9.95 13.82
C LEU A 262 -18.59 -10.48 12.48
N THR A 263 -18.53 -9.63 11.44
CA THR A 263 -18.04 -10.00 10.11
C THR A 263 -16.60 -10.48 10.17
N MET A 264 -15.72 -9.75 10.89
CA MET A 264 -14.34 -10.17 11.08
C MET A 264 -14.23 -11.49 11.84
N SER A 265 -15.03 -11.69 12.89
CA SER A 265 -15.05 -12.96 13.65
C SER A 265 -15.49 -14.14 12.79
N LEU A 266 -16.47 -13.94 11.90
CA LEU A 266 -16.90 -14.98 10.96
C LEU A 266 -15.78 -15.33 9.95
N LEU A 267 -15.11 -14.33 9.38
CA LEU A 267 -13.98 -14.54 8.48
C LEU A 267 -12.85 -15.27 9.21
N GLN A 268 -12.48 -14.82 10.41
CA GLN A 268 -11.47 -15.46 11.24
C GLN A 268 -11.82 -16.92 11.55
N HIS A 269 -13.06 -17.21 11.91
CA HIS A 269 -13.49 -18.58 12.16
C HIS A 269 -13.33 -19.48 10.92
N LYS A 270 -13.58 -18.95 9.72
CA LYS A 270 -13.38 -19.68 8.47
C LYS A 270 -11.91 -19.92 8.12
N CYS A 271 -11.00 -19.10 8.61
CA CYS A 271 -9.56 -19.15 8.34
C CYS A 271 -8.72 -19.70 9.52
N ALA A 272 -9.27 -19.80 10.72
CA ALA A 272 -8.53 -20.09 11.95
C ALA A 272 -8.46 -21.58 12.31
N TYR A 273 -8.31 -22.49 11.35
CA TYR A 273 -8.15 -23.90 11.67
C TYR A 273 -6.68 -24.29 11.60
N TYR A 274 -6.12 -24.70 12.76
CA TYR A 274 -4.68 -24.95 12.94
C TYR A 274 -4.03 -25.84 11.87
N LYS A 275 -4.72 -26.91 11.41
CA LYS A 275 -4.19 -27.84 10.39
C LYS A 275 -4.09 -27.24 8.99
N ASP A 276 -4.80 -26.14 8.74
CA ASP A 276 -4.86 -25.48 7.43
C ASP A 276 -4.10 -24.13 7.44
N MET A 277 -3.24 -23.89 8.44
CA MET A 277 -2.46 -22.66 8.53
C MET A 277 -1.31 -22.66 7.53
N PRO A 278 -1.30 -21.72 6.55
CA PRO A 278 -0.38 -21.78 5.42
C PRO A 278 1.08 -21.54 5.82
N ILE A 279 1.35 -20.66 6.78
CA ILE A 279 2.72 -20.35 7.21
C ILE A 279 3.31 -21.53 7.97
N ILE A 280 2.54 -22.22 8.81
CA ILE A 280 2.99 -23.46 9.46
C ILE A 280 3.34 -24.51 8.42
N SER A 281 2.49 -24.73 7.42
CA SER A 281 2.76 -25.69 6.34
C SER A 281 4.00 -25.32 5.52
N ILE A 282 4.21 -24.02 5.24
CA ILE A 282 5.42 -23.54 4.58
C ILE A 282 6.64 -23.82 5.45
N THR A 283 6.61 -23.49 6.75
CA THR A 283 7.77 -23.66 7.65
C THR A 283 8.19 -25.11 7.81
N GLU A 284 7.26 -26.07 7.80
CA GLU A 284 7.56 -27.50 7.85
C GLU A 284 8.36 -27.98 6.63
N SER A 285 8.25 -27.32 5.50
CA SER A 285 8.94 -27.65 4.26
C SER A 285 10.31 -26.99 4.11
N LEU A 286 10.64 -26.00 4.95
CA LEU A 286 11.86 -25.20 4.84
C LEU A 286 13.11 -25.95 5.33
N PRO A 287 14.31 -25.58 4.83
CA PRO A 287 15.57 -25.99 5.45
C PRO A 287 15.61 -25.61 6.93
N ARG A 288 16.24 -26.47 7.73
CA ARG A 288 16.31 -26.32 9.20
C ARG A 288 16.87 -24.94 9.63
N ASN A 289 17.84 -24.44 8.88
CA ASN A 289 18.55 -23.19 9.21
C ASN A 289 17.89 -21.93 8.67
N THR A 290 16.72 -22.03 8.00
CA THR A 290 16.06 -20.88 7.33
C THR A 290 15.86 -19.70 8.29
N LYS A 291 15.44 -19.96 9.53
CA LYS A 291 15.29 -18.93 10.56
C LYS A 291 16.59 -18.18 10.81
N SER A 292 17.70 -18.89 10.98
CA SER A 292 19.03 -18.28 11.19
C SER A 292 19.48 -17.47 9.98
N TYR A 293 19.15 -17.91 8.76
CA TYR A 293 19.43 -17.14 7.55
C TYR A 293 18.68 -15.81 7.54
N LEU A 294 17.39 -15.83 7.88
CA LEU A 294 16.58 -14.61 7.95
C LEU A 294 17.07 -13.65 9.04
N PHE A 295 17.47 -14.15 10.20
CA PHE A 295 18.02 -13.32 11.28
C PHE A 295 19.38 -12.75 10.93
N ALA A 296 20.27 -13.54 10.32
CA ALA A 296 21.55 -13.03 9.80
C ALA A 296 21.32 -11.92 8.76
N LEU A 297 20.29 -12.06 7.93
CA LEU A 297 19.96 -11.07 6.91
C LEU A 297 19.41 -9.76 7.51
N VAL A 298 18.67 -9.81 8.63
CA VAL A 298 18.28 -8.60 9.38
C VAL A 298 19.52 -7.81 9.81
N ASP A 299 20.51 -8.50 10.36
CA ASP A 299 21.74 -7.88 10.87
C ASP A 299 22.66 -7.33 9.76
N THR A 300 22.52 -7.84 8.55
CA THR A 300 23.37 -7.48 7.39
C THR A 300 22.55 -6.88 6.25
N TYR A 301 21.43 -6.24 6.59
CA TYR A 301 20.57 -5.61 5.60
C TYR A 301 21.36 -4.63 4.72
N ASP A 302 21.17 -4.76 3.40
CA ASP A 302 21.83 -3.97 2.36
C ASP A 302 23.38 -4.08 2.30
N GLU A 303 23.98 -5.03 3.03
CA GLU A 303 25.40 -5.27 2.99
C GLU A 303 25.78 -6.34 1.95
N SER A 304 27.11 -6.45 1.67
CA SER A 304 27.64 -7.41 0.70
C SER A 304 27.38 -8.86 1.11
N TYR A 305 27.32 -9.75 0.11
CA TYR A 305 27.26 -11.22 0.33
C TYR A 305 28.35 -11.71 1.29
N LYS A 306 29.55 -11.16 1.20
CA LYS A 306 30.67 -11.50 2.09
C LYS A 306 30.38 -11.16 3.54
N THR A 307 29.73 -10.04 3.82
CA THR A 307 29.33 -9.65 5.19
C THR A 307 28.24 -10.58 5.71
N PHE A 308 27.26 -10.90 4.88
CA PHE A 308 26.24 -11.89 5.22
C PHE A 308 26.84 -13.24 5.58
N LEU A 309 27.77 -13.77 4.78
CA LEU A 309 28.47 -15.04 5.09
C LEU A 309 29.26 -14.98 6.39
N LYS A 310 29.89 -13.83 6.69
CA LYS A 310 30.56 -13.63 7.96
C LYS A 310 29.57 -13.71 9.13
N LYS A 311 28.39 -13.12 8.98
CA LYS A 311 27.34 -13.13 10.00
C LYS A 311 26.76 -14.54 10.24
N LEU A 312 26.68 -15.39 9.20
CA LEU A 312 26.23 -16.77 9.35
C LEU A 312 27.10 -17.60 10.32
N LYS A 313 28.39 -17.25 10.46
CA LYS A 313 29.29 -17.91 11.40
C LYS A 313 28.88 -17.70 12.86
N ASP A 314 28.24 -16.58 13.18
CA ASP A 314 27.68 -16.32 14.52
C ASP A 314 26.61 -17.36 14.88
N PHE A 315 25.91 -17.88 13.85
CA PHE A 315 24.93 -18.94 13.95
C PHE A 315 25.54 -20.34 13.76
N LYS A 316 26.88 -20.45 13.68
CA LYS A 316 27.61 -21.70 13.44
C LYS A 316 27.24 -22.38 12.11
N ILE A 317 26.97 -21.58 11.08
CA ILE A 317 26.61 -22.05 9.74
C ILE A 317 27.74 -21.73 8.78
N GLU A 318 28.21 -22.77 8.07
CA GLU A 318 29.23 -22.63 7.03
C GLU A 318 28.60 -22.31 5.67
N GLU A 319 29.36 -21.60 4.83
CA GLU A 319 28.93 -21.21 3.48
C GLU A 319 28.41 -22.39 2.64
N LYS A 320 29.10 -23.54 2.73
CA LYS A 320 28.70 -24.76 2.00
C LYS A 320 27.32 -25.25 2.40
N GLU A 321 26.95 -25.11 3.66
CA GLU A 321 25.63 -25.47 4.17
C GLU A 321 24.57 -24.50 3.67
N PHE A 322 24.88 -23.20 3.73
CA PHE A 322 23.99 -22.16 3.18
C PHE A 322 23.74 -22.38 1.69
N LEU A 323 24.77 -22.57 0.87
CA LEU A 323 24.63 -22.79 -0.57
C LEU A 323 23.77 -24.00 -0.92
N LYS A 324 23.84 -25.07 -0.13
CA LYS A 324 22.97 -26.24 -0.30
C LYS A 324 21.49 -25.90 -0.08
N ASP A 325 21.19 -25.05 0.88
CA ASP A 325 19.83 -24.65 1.22
C ASP A 325 19.32 -23.52 0.33
N TYR A 326 20.23 -22.66 -0.17
CA TYR A 326 19.91 -21.46 -0.93
C TYR A 326 19.09 -21.75 -2.20
N GLU A 327 19.46 -22.76 -2.98
CA GLU A 327 18.71 -23.12 -4.20
C GLU A 327 17.23 -23.45 -3.91
N LYS A 328 16.96 -24.06 -2.76
CA LYS A 328 15.59 -24.36 -2.34
C LYS A 328 14.87 -23.09 -1.91
N LEU A 329 15.53 -22.23 -1.13
CA LEU A 329 14.97 -20.99 -0.65
C LEU A 329 14.70 -19.99 -1.79
N GLU A 330 15.56 -19.98 -2.80
CA GLU A 330 15.38 -19.18 -4.01
C GLU A 330 14.19 -19.67 -4.85
N LYS A 331 14.08 -20.99 -5.07
CA LYS A 331 12.90 -21.57 -5.75
C LYS A 331 11.59 -21.31 -5.02
N MET A 332 11.62 -21.26 -3.70
CA MET A 332 10.46 -20.90 -2.88
C MET A 332 10.27 -19.38 -2.75
N GLN A 333 11.12 -18.58 -3.43
CA GLN A 333 11.09 -17.11 -3.41
C GLN A 333 11.21 -16.51 -2.01
N ILE A 334 11.91 -17.19 -1.11
CA ILE A 334 12.15 -16.72 0.27
C ILE A 334 13.39 -15.84 0.34
N LEU A 335 14.46 -16.19 -0.39
CA LEU A 335 15.66 -15.38 -0.52
C LEU A 335 15.87 -15.02 -2.00
N GLU A 336 16.42 -13.85 -2.24
CA GLU A 336 16.81 -13.39 -3.57
C GLU A 336 18.27 -12.93 -3.55
N LYS A 337 19.00 -13.23 -4.62
CA LYS A 337 20.33 -12.66 -4.84
C LYS A 337 20.23 -11.56 -5.89
N ARG A 338 20.71 -10.37 -5.54
CA ARG A 338 20.83 -9.24 -6.45
C ARG A 338 22.27 -8.75 -6.43
N GLU A 339 22.90 -8.80 -7.58
CA GLU A 339 24.33 -8.44 -7.69
C GLU A 339 25.18 -9.20 -6.65
N ASP A 340 25.78 -8.51 -5.72
CA ASP A 340 26.63 -9.06 -4.64
C ASP A 340 25.91 -9.03 -3.27
N LYS A 341 24.59 -9.15 -3.25
CA LYS A 341 23.80 -9.10 -2.00
C LYS A 341 22.78 -10.22 -1.95
N ILE A 342 22.47 -10.71 -0.74
CA ILE A 342 21.28 -11.48 -0.46
C ILE A 342 20.20 -10.52 0.03
N CYS A 343 19.02 -10.58 -0.55
CA CYS A 343 17.92 -9.67 -0.26
C CYS A 343 16.72 -10.39 0.33
N PHE A 344 15.97 -9.68 1.15
CA PHE A 344 14.65 -10.09 1.57
C PHE A 344 13.68 -10.12 0.39
N SER A 345 12.83 -11.14 0.36
CA SER A 345 11.60 -11.18 -0.42
C SER A 345 10.40 -10.85 0.48
N GLU A 346 9.22 -10.67 -0.10
CA GLU A 346 7.98 -10.54 0.68
C GLU A 346 7.70 -11.77 1.56
N ALA A 347 8.01 -12.98 1.05
CA ALA A 347 7.87 -14.22 1.80
C ALA A 347 8.81 -14.27 3.01
N SER A 348 10.04 -13.74 2.88
CA SER A 348 10.98 -13.63 4.01
C SER A 348 10.41 -12.83 5.15
N TYR A 349 9.73 -11.71 4.85
CA TYR A 349 9.13 -10.87 5.88
C TYR A 349 7.99 -11.58 6.60
N ALA A 350 7.10 -12.23 5.86
CA ALA A 350 6.02 -13.00 6.46
C ALA A 350 6.57 -14.09 7.40
N LEU A 351 7.60 -14.81 6.97
CA LEU A 351 8.26 -15.84 7.79
C LEU A 351 9.00 -15.23 8.98
N LEU A 352 9.69 -14.12 8.80
CA LEU A 352 10.38 -13.44 9.89
C LEU A 352 9.39 -13.00 10.97
N ILE A 353 8.27 -12.38 10.59
CA ILE A 353 7.18 -12.01 11.49
C ILE A 353 6.68 -13.24 12.24
N TYR A 354 6.42 -14.34 11.53
CA TYR A 354 5.97 -15.57 12.14
C TYR A 354 6.96 -16.11 13.17
N TYR A 355 8.25 -16.19 12.83
CA TYR A 355 9.28 -16.68 13.76
C TYR A 355 9.41 -15.78 15.00
N VAL A 356 9.39 -14.46 14.80
CA VAL A 356 9.47 -13.50 15.91
C VAL A 356 8.27 -13.62 16.85
N GLN A 357 7.07 -13.83 16.31
CA GLN A 357 5.85 -14.01 17.10
C GLN A 357 5.85 -15.33 17.92
N LYS A 358 6.55 -16.36 17.43
CA LYS A 358 6.62 -17.67 18.09
C LYS A 358 7.72 -17.75 19.14
N GLU A 359 8.62 -16.78 19.18
CA GLU A 359 9.70 -16.74 20.18
C GLU A 359 9.37 -15.79 21.33
N GLU A 360 9.32 -16.34 22.53
CA GLU A 360 9.14 -15.56 23.77
C GLU A 360 10.35 -14.67 24.09
N GLN A 361 11.54 -15.01 23.59
CA GLN A 361 12.82 -14.31 23.85
C GLN A 361 13.39 -13.66 22.58
N THR A 362 12.59 -12.92 21.84
CA THR A 362 13.08 -12.26 20.64
C THR A 362 13.91 -11.04 20.99
N LEU A 363 15.04 -10.87 20.33
CA LEU A 363 15.88 -9.70 20.45
C LEU A 363 15.05 -8.44 20.14
N ASP A 364 15.04 -7.48 21.03
CA ASP A 364 14.29 -6.22 20.88
C ASP A 364 14.67 -5.50 19.59
N TYR A 365 15.94 -5.64 19.19
CA TYR A 365 16.44 -5.15 17.90
C TYR A 365 15.68 -5.72 16.68
N ILE A 366 15.42 -7.04 16.62
CA ILE A 366 14.67 -7.63 15.50
C ILE A 366 13.24 -7.12 15.50
N LYS A 367 12.64 -7.00 16.69
CA LYS A 367 11.30 -6.39 16.82
C LYS A 367 11.28 -4.97 16.31
N GLU A 368 12.32 -4.18 16.63
CA GLU A 368 12.44 -2.81 16.16
C GLU A 368 12.61 -2.72 14.65
N VAL A 369 13.48 -3.54 14.05
CA VAL A 369 13.76 -3.55 12.60
C VAL A 369 12.54 -3.95 11.80
N ILE A 370 11.85 -5.03 12.19
CA ILE A 370 10.64 -5.51 11.49
C ILE A 370 9.35 -4.85 11.99
N GLY A 371 9.43 -4.02 13.03
CA GLY A 371 8.31 -3.23 13.51
C GLY A 371 7.22 -4.01 14.26
N ILE A 372 7.58 -5.10 15.00
CA ILE A 372 6.61 -5.89 15.78
C ILE A 372 6.69 -5.56 17.28
#